data_b4cabc19dd4f10847d7fb3b069a3de66
#
_entry.id   b4cabc19dd4f10847d7fb3b069a3de66
#
_cell.length_a   1.000
_cell.length_b   1.000
_cell.length_c   1.000
_cell.angle_alpha   90.00
_cell.angle_beta   90.00
_cell.angle_gamma   90.00
#
_symmetry.space_group_name_H-M   'P 1'
#
loop_
_entity.id
_entity.type
_entity.pdbx_description
1 polymer ?
#
loop_
_entity_poly.entity_id
_entity_poly.type
_entity_poly.pdbx_seq_one_letter_code
_entity_poly.pdbx_strand_id
1 'polypeptide(L)'
;MIVKNMKEANENKIETYPYRGKPLEVKNVRIRWLSQAGPKDAPEYGLRFFTIGPRGSIPIHNHFYHQTMYILSGRLLVVSHDAKTDEKIEEKTMGPHDFVYVPSMEPHSISNLSDTENATFLCCIANVYEEDSL
;
A
#
# COMPACT_ATOMS: atom_id res chain seq x y z
N MET A 1 -8.12 -1.46 25.40
CA MET A 1 -7.25 -0.46 24.76
C MET A 1 -5.86 -1.07 24.58
N ILE A 2 -5.27 -0.91 23.41
CA ILE A 2 -3.92 -1.42 23.10
C ILE A 2 -3.04 -0.24 22.72
N VAL A 3 -1.88 -0.13 23.36
CA VAL A 3 -0.89 0.91 23.05
C VAL A 3 0.45 0.24 22.79
N LYS A 4 0.95 0.39 21.57
CA LYS A 4 2.24 -0.19 21.15
C LYS A 4 3.00 0.77 20.27
N ASN A 5 4.31 0.59 20.23
CA ASN A 5 5.15 1.25 19.23
C ASN A 5 5.13 0.40 17.96
N MET A 6 5.25 1.04 16.80
CA MET A 6 5.22 0.32 15.52
C MET A 6 6.33 -0.75 15.41
N LYS A 7 7.43 -0.55 16.13
CA LYS A 7 8.54 -1.52 16.14
C LYS A 7 8.18 -2.84 16.83
N GLU A 8 7.11 -2.85 17.63
CA GLU A 8 6.61 -4.08 18.27
C GLU A 8 5.74 -4.90 17.32
N ALA A 9 5.30 -4.34 16.20
CA ALA A 9 4.62 -5.11 15.15
C ALA A 9 5.66 -5.82 14.27
N ASN A 10 5.38 -7.07 13.91
CA ASN A 10 6.27 -7.83 13.04
C ASN A 10 6.43 -7.17 11.68
N GLU A 11 7.67 -7.09 11.20
CA GLU A 11 7.96 -6.63 9.85
C GLU A 11 8.07 -7.82 8.91
N ASN A 12 7.29 -7.79 7.84
CA ASN A 12 7.28 -8.83 6.82
C ASN A 12 7.66 -8.23 5.47
N LYS A 13 8.42 -8.98 4.69
CA LYS A 13 8.71 -8.61 3.32
C LYS A 13 7.55 -9.03 2.42
N ILE A 14 7.15 -8.15 1.50
CA ILE A 14 6.16 -8.47 0.48
C ILE A 14 6.91 -8.88 -0.78
N GLU A 15 6.64 -10.10 -1.26
CA GLU A 15 7.33 -10.65 -2.44
C GLU A 15 6.53 -10.43 -3.72
N THR A 16 5.21 -10.57 -3.66
CA THR A 16 4.34 -10.44 -4.82
C THR A 16 3.02 -9.81 -4.46
N TYR A 17 2.39 -9.19 -5.47
CA TYR A 17 0.97 -8.84 -5.43
C TYR A 17 0.26 -9.48 -6.62
N PRO A 18 -0.92 -10.06 -6.41
CA PRO A 18 -1.69 -10.60 -7.51
C PRO A 18 -2.33 -9.48 -8.33
N TYR A 19 -2.28 -9.62 -9.64
CA TYR A 19 -3.01 -8.75 -10.55
C TYR A 19 -3.46 -9.56 -11.76
N ARG A 20 -4.76 -9.57 -12.02
CA ARG A 20 -5.39 -10.34 -13.12
C ARG A 20 -4.95 -11.80 -13.15
N GLY A 21 -4.92 -12.43 -11.97
CA GLY A 21 -4.56 -13.84 -11.82
C GLY A 21 -3.08 -14.15 -11.92
N LYS A 22 -2.21 -13.14 -11.96
CA LYS A 22 -0.75 -13.32 -12.02
C LYS A 22 -0.08 -12.70 -10.81
N PRO A 23 0.90 -13.38 -10.20
CA PRO A 23 1.70 -12.78 -9.14
C PRO A 23 2.75 -11.84 -9.77
N LEU A 24 2.62 -10.54 -9.50
CA LEU A 24 3.59 -9.56 -9.95
C LEU A 24 4.64 -9.31 -8.87
N GLU A 25 5.89 -9.15 -9.29
CA GLU A 25 7.00 -8.94 -8.38
C GLU A 25 6.91 -7.59 -7.66
N VAL A 26 7.05 -7.65 -6.34
CA VAL A 26 7.22 -6.48 -5.48
C VAL A 26 8.70 -6.33 -5.15
N LYS A 27 9.24 -5.14 -5.30
CA LYS A 27 10.66 -4.88 -5.10
C LYS A 27 10.91 -4.09 -3.83
N ASN A 28 11.65 -4.68 -2.89
CA ASN A 28 12.16 -4.00 -1.69
C ASN A 28 11.08 -3.29 -0.87
N VAL A 29 10.00 -4.01 -0.54
CA VAL A 29 8.88 -3.49 0.24
C VAL A 29 8.66 -4.33 1.48
N ARG A 30 8.48 -3.67 2.63
CA ARG A 30 8.18 -4.28 3.92
C ARG A 30 6.95 -3.67 4.53
N ILE A 31 6.21 -4.48 5.26
CA ILE A 31 4.94 -4.11 5.87
C ILE A 31 4.92 -4.49 7.35
N ARG A 32 4.31 -3.62 8.15
CA ARG A 32 3.94 -3.90 9.53
C ARG A 32 2.45 -3.66 9.68
N TRP A 33 1.73 -4.67 10.14
CA TRP A 33 0.33 -4.52 10.47
C TRP A 33 0.21 -3.94 11.86
N LEU A 34 -0.32 -2.72 11.96
CA LEU A 34 -0.54 -2.04 13.23
C LEU A 34 -1.88 -2.43 13.83
N SER A 35 -2.89 -2.49 12.99
CA SER A 35 -4.18 -3.13 13.32
C SER A 35 -4.69 -3.85 12.08
N GLN A 36 -5.26 -5.03 12.26
CA GLN A 36 -5.78 -5.81 11.15
C GLN A 36 -7.27 -5.55 10.97
N ALA A 37 -7.68 -5.38 9.72
CA ALA A 37 -9.10 -5.36 9.39
C ALA A 37 -9.69 -6.76 9.61
N GLY A 38 -10.90 -6.81 10.08
CA GLY A 38 -11.62 -8.06 10.29
C GLY A 38 -12.41 -8.09 11.59
N PRO A 39 -13.19 -9.16 11.82
CA PRO A 39 -14.14 -9.21 12.92
C PRO A 39 -13.52 -9.15 14.32
N LYS A 40 -12.25 -9.52 14.46
CA LYS A 40 -11.62 -9.63 15.79
C LYS A 40 -10.94 -8.35 16.26
N ASP A 41 -10.20 -7.70 15.36
CA ASP A 41 -9.35 -6.57 15.74
C ASP A 41 -9.99 -5.22 15.42
N ALA A 42 -10.15 -4.95 14.14
CA ALA A 42 -10.70 -3.70 13.65
C ALA A 42 -11.73 -4.03 12.57
N PRO A 43 -13.01 -4.21 12.94
CA PRO A 43 -14.02 -4.65 11.99
C PRO A 43 -14.29 -3.64 10.86
N GLU A 44 -13.86 -2.40 11.01
CA GLU A 44 -14.15 -1.34 10.05
C GLU A 44 -12.95 -0.95 9.20
N TYR A 45 -11.73 -1.17 9.69
CA TYR A 45 -10.52 -0.78 8.97
C TYR A 45 -9.31 -1.59 9.42
N GLY A 46 -8.25 -1.52 8.60
CA GLY A 46 -6.92 -1.99 8.98
C GLY A 46 -5.91 -0.88 8.79
N LEU A 47 -4.88 -0.82 9.63
CA LEU A 47 -3.81 0.17 9.54
C LEU A 47 -2.48 -0.53 9.36
N ARG A 48 -1.76 -0.14 8.31
CA ARG A 48 -0.46 -0.72 7.95
C ARG A 48 0.60 0.37 7.87
N PHE A 49 1.81 0.00 8.27
CA PHE A 49 3.00 0.82 8.09
C PHE A 49 3.87 0.18 7.01
N PHE A 50 4.13 0.90 5.94
CA PHE A 50 4.96 0.43 4.83
C PHE A 50 6.31 1.10 4.81
N THR A 51 7.33 0.34 4.45
CA THR A 51 8.65 0.84 4.08
C THR A 51 8.96 0.37 2.67
N ILE A 52 9.18 1.31 1.77
CA ILE A 52 9.68 1.01 0.43
C ILE A 52 11.15 1.43 0.40
N GLY A 53 12.04 0.46 0.27
CA GLY A 53 13.48 0.72 0.21
C GLY A 53 13.90 1.40 -1.08
N PRO A 54 15.20 1.74 -1.20
CA PRO A 54 15.71 2.36 -2.41
C PRO A 54 15.36 1.57 -3.67
N ARG A 55 14.88 2.24 -4.70
CA ARG A 55 14.42 1.66 -5.98
C ARG A 55 13.31 0.63 -5.83
N GLY A 56 12.69 0.57 -4.64
CA GLY A 56 11.60 -0.35 -4.39
C GLY A 56 10.32 0.08 -5.09
N SER A 57 9.44 -0.88 -5.32
CA SER A 57 8.17 -0.61 -5.98
C SER A 57 7.12 -1.66 -5.69
N ILE A 58 5.88 -1.22 -5.64
CA ILE A 58 4.70 -2.06 -5.66
C ILE A 58 4.13 -1.94 -7.07
N PRO A 59 4.04 -3.06 -7.81
CA PRO A 59 3.55 -3.02 -9.19
C PRO A 59 2.07 -2.70 -9.27
N ILE A 60 1.58 -2.52 -10.49
CA ILE A 60 0.15 -2.32 -10.74
C ILE A 60 -0.66 -3.43 -10.07
N HIS A 61 -1.67 -3.05 -9.31
CA HIS A 61 -2.61 -3.95 -8.65
C HIS A 61 -3.90 -3.19 -8.31
N ASN A 62 -4.94 -3.92 -7.99
CA ASN A 62 -6.18 -3.36 -7.49
C ASN A 62 -6.79 -4.27 -6.43
N HIS A 63 -7.75 -3.75 -5.70
CA HIS A 63 -8.44 -4.49 -4.65
C HIS A 63 -9.82 -3.88 -4.38
N PHE A 64 -10.70 -4.66 -3.78
CA PHE A 64 -12.07 -4.20 -3.48
C PHE A 64 -12.10 -3.16 -2.37
N TYR A 65 -11.17 -3.24 -1.41
CA TYR A 65 -11.17 -2.27 -0.32
C TYR A 65 -10.63 -0.91 -0.78
N HIS A 66 -11.22 0.13 -0.23
CA HIS A 66 -10.71 1.49 -0.36
C HIS A 66 -9.48 1.66 0.50
N GLN A 67 -8.57 2.54 0.11
CA GLN A 67 -7.41 2.85 0.94
C GLN A 67 -7.07 4.33 0.90
N THR A 68 -6.50 4.80 2.01
CA THR A 68 -5.84 6.11 2.08
C THR A 68 -4.42 5.91 2.56
N MET A 69 -3.46 6.45 1.83
CA MET A 69 -2.06 6.46 2.21
C MET A 69 -1.67 7.86 2.65
N TYR A 70 -0.92 7.94 3.75
CA TYR A 70 -0.36 9.17 4.28
C TYR A 70 1.15 9.04 4.35
N ILE A 71 1.88 9.89 3.61
CA ILE A 71 3.33 9.78 3.47
C ILE A 71 4.00 10.37 4.71
N LEU A 72 4.91 9.59 5.32
CA LEU A 72 5.67 10.00 6.49
C LEU A 72 7.06 10.49 6.12
N SER A 73 7.73 9.80 5.22
CA SER A 73 9.09 10.17 4.79
C SER A 73 9.36 9.71 3.37
N GLY A 74 10.33 10.36 2.73
CA GLY A 74 10.76 10.02 1.39
C GLY A 74 9.89 10.61 0.29
N ARG A 75 10.10 10.14 -0.93
CA ARG A 75 9.36 10.61 -2.12
C ARG A 75 8.91 9.41 -2.92
N LEU A 76 7.64 9.36 -3.22
CA LEU A 76 7.02 8.25 -3.92
C LEU A 76 6.34 8.76 -5.19
N LEU A 77 6.46 7.99 -6.26
CA LEU A 77 5.65 8.17 -7.46
C LEU A 77 4.44 7.27 -7.36
N VAL A 78 3.26 7.86 -7.36
CA VAL A 78 1.99 7.13 -7.35
C VAL A 78 1.32 7.29 -8.70
N VAL A 79 0.91 6.17 -9.29
CA VAL A 79 0.33 6.14 -10.63
C VAL A 79 -1.02 5.44 -10.56
N SER A 80 -2.04 6.07 -11.16
CA SER A 80 -3.33 5.40 -11.39
C SER A 80 -3.42 4.95 -12.85
N HIS A 81 -4.09 3.81 -13.04
CA HIS A 81 -4.21 3.18 -14.36
C HIS A 81 -5.66 2.91 -14.72
N ASP A 82 -5.92 2.87 -16.01
CA ASP A 82 -7.22 2.47 -16.53
C ASP A 82 -7.49 0.99 -16.24
N ALA A 83 -8.67 0.68 -15.70
CA ALA A 83 -9.00 -0.68 -15.27
C ALA A 83 -9.15 -1.67 -16.43
N LYS A 84 -9.34 -1.19 -17.67
CA LYS A 84 -9.51 -2.04 -18.84
C LYS A 84 -8.21 -2.21 -19.62
N THR A 85 -7.44 -1.14 -19.77
CA THR A 85 -6.28 -1.10 -20.65
C THR A 85 -4.94 -1.14 -19.93
N ASP A 86 -4.93 -0.90 -18.60
CA ASP A 86 -3.73 -0.71 -17.75
C ASP A 86 -2.91 0.52 -18.13
N GLU A 87 -3.41 1.35 -19.02
CA GLU A 87 -2.75 2.59 -19.39
C GLU A 87 -2.72 3.57 -18.21
N LYS A 88 -1.63 4.29 -18.10
CA LYS A 88 -1.48 5.33 -17.09
C LYS A 88 -2.50 6.45 -17.34
N ILE A 89 -3.28 6.79 -16.32
CA ILE A 89 -4.22 7.91 -16.36
C ILE A 89 -3.57 9.14 -15.74
N GLU A 90 -2.99 8.99 -14.57
CA GLU A 90 -2.45 10.09 -13.79
C GLU A 90 -1.24 9.60 -13.00
N GLU A 91 -0.27 10.48 -12.81
CA GLU A 91 0.85 10.21 -11.91
C GLU A 91 1.16 11.46 -11.10
N LYS A 92 1.58 11.25 -9.85
CA LYS A 92 2.01 12.31 -8.96
C LYS A 92 3.16 11.87 -8.09
N THR A 93 4.09 12.79 -7.88
CA THR A 93 5.13 12.65 -6.87
C THR A 93 4.59 13.12 -5.54
N MET A 94 4.72 12.29 -4.52
CA MET A 94 4.24 12.59 -3.17
C MET A 94 5.40 12.62 -2.19
N GLY A 95 5.36 13.58 -1.29
CA GLY A 95 6.32 13.74 -0.20
C GLY A 95 5.63 13.72 1.16
N PRO A 96 6.40 13.97 2.26
CA PRO A 96 5.86 13.95 3.61
C PRO A 96 4.62 14.85 3.76
N HIS A 97 3.60 14.29 4.45
CA HIS A 97 2.31 14.92 4.72
C HIS A 97 1.34 14.96 3.55
N ASP A 98 1.75 14.51 2.37
CA ASP A 98 0.81 14.28 1.29
C ASP A 98 -0.01 13.01 1.58
N PHE A 99 -1.24 12.98 1.09
CA PHE A 99 -2.04 11.77 1.15
C PHE A 99 -2.69 11.49 -0.20
N VAL A 100 -3.00 10.23 -0.43
CA VAL A 100 -3.77 9.80 -1.60
C VAL A 100 -4.85 8.84 -1.17
N TYR A 101 -6.05 9.06 -1.68
CA TYR A 101 -7.16 8.14 -1.57
C TYR A 101 -7.27 7.33 -2.86
N VAL A 102 -7.32 6.02 -2.73
CA VAL A 102 -7.48 5.10 -3.87
C VAL A 102 -8.84 4.42 -3.74
N PRO A 103 -9.77 4.68 -4.67
CA PRO A 103 -11.09 4.04 -4.64
C PRO A 103 -11.01 2.53 -4.88
N SER A 104 -12.10 1.84 -4.52
CA SER A 104 -12.24 0.41 -4.79
C SER A 104 -11.97 0.09 -6.26
N MET A 105 -11.19 -0.95 -6.51
CA MET A 105 -10.87 -1.49 -7.83
C MET A 105 -10.03 -0.62 -8.75
N GLU A 106 -9.64 0.59 -8.35
CA GLU A 106 -8.77 1.42 -9.20
C GLU A 106 -7.35 0.85 -9.21
N PRO A 107 -6.82 0.47 -10.38
CA PRO A 107 -5.46 -0.03 -10.48
C PRO A 107 -4.46 1.08 -10.20
N HIS A 108 -3.45 0.78 -9.41
CA HIS A 108 -2.43 1.76 -9.01
C HIS A 108 -1.10 1.09 -8.77
N SER A 109 -0.05 1.88 -8.83
CA SER A 109 1.32 1.43 -8.53
C SER A 109 2.07 2.53 -7.78
N ILE A 110 3.11 2.13 -7.05
CA ILE A 110 3.88 3.04 -6.20
C ILE A 110 5.36 2.70 -6.36
N SER A 111 6.19 3.72 -6.54
CA SER A 111 7.64 3.54 -6.67
C SER A 111 8.39 4.54 -5.81
N ASN A 112 9.46 4.08 -5.16
CA ASN A 112 10.38 4.96 -4.46
C ASN A 112 11.31 5.62 -5.48
N LEU A 113 11.32 6.95 -5.50
CA LEU A 113 12.14 7.73 -6.43
C LEU A 113 13.61 7.83 -6.02
N SER A 114 13.96 7.42 -4.81
CA SER A 114 15.34 7.48 -4.32
C SER A 114 16.08 6.16 -4.57
N ASP A 115 17.36 6.27 -4.94
CA ASP A 115 18.25 5.11 -5.02
C ASP A 115 18.96 4.82 -3.70
N THR A 116 18.83 5.70 -2.69
CA THR A 116 19.61 5.61 -1.45
C THR A 116 18.79 5.62 -0.19
N GLU A 117 17.57 6.16 -0.20
CA GLU A 117 16.76 6.37 0.98
C GLU A 117 15.45 5.59 0.95
N ASN A 118 14.99 5.19 2.15
CA ASN A 118 13.69 4.59 2.33
C ASN A 118 12.59 5.65 2.19
N ALA A 119 11.41 5.21 1.78
CA ALA A 119 10.18 5.97 1.88
C ALA A 119 9.22 5.20 2.79
N THR A 120 8.51 5.90 3.67
CA THR A 120 7.58 5.29 4.61
C THR A 120 6.22 5.96 4.54
N PHE A 121 5.17 5.16 4.73
CA PHE A 121 3.81 5.70 4.77
C PHE A 121 2.88 4.82 5.60
N LEU A 122 1.83 5.42 6.10
CA LEU A 122 0.70 4.72 6.69
C LEU A 122 -0.32 4.44 5.59
N CYS A 123 -0.93 3.26 5.67
CA CYS A 123 -1.99 2.89 4.75
C CYS A 123 -3.18 2.37 5.54
N CYS A 124 -4.26 3.12 5.52
CA CYS A 124 -5.53 2.72 6.12
C CYS A 124 -6.40 2.09 5.05
N ILE A 125 -6.86 0.87 5.31
CA ILE A 125 -7.75 0.15 4.39
C ILE A 125 -9.10 -0.09 5.03
N ALA A 126 -10.14 -0.09 4.21
CA ALA A 126 -11.48 -0.48 4.66
C ALA A 126 -11.49 -1.96 5.07
N ASN A 127 -12.50 -2.37 5.79
CA ASN A 127 -12.64 -3.76 6.22
C ASN A 127 -12.58 -4.69 5.00
N VAL A 128 -11.80 -5.77 5.14
CA VAL A 128 -11.62 -6.76 4.08
C VAL A 128 -12.46 -7.99 4.44
N TYR A 129 -13.47 -8.26 3.64
CA TYR A 129 -14.26 -9.49 3.72
C TYR A 129 -13.60 -10.56 2.85
N GLU A 130 -13.96 -11.81 3.02
CA GLU A 130 -13.36 -12.90 2.24
C GLU A 130 -13.47 -12.68 0.73
N GLU A 131 -14.63 -12.23 0.29
CA GLU A 131 -14.88 -11.93 -1.13
C GLU A 131 -14.12 -10.72 -1.67
N ASP A 132 -13.58 -9.90 -0.79
CA ASP A 132 -12.75 -8.76 -1.15
C ASP A 132 -11.26 -9.11 -1.24
N SER A 133 -10.89 -10.32 -0.89
CA SER A 133 -9.52 -10.80 -0.99
C SER A 133 -9.16 -11.09 -2.43
N LEU A 134 -8.09 -10.50 -2.90
CA LEU A 134 -7.57 -10.74 -4.25
C LEU A 134 -6.31 -11.57 -4.21
#